data_7f1d21e67487b68ab73cf646d6346f6b
#
_entry.id   7f1d21e67487b68ab73cf646d6346f6b
#
_cell.length_a   1.000
_cell.length_b   1.000
_cell.length_c   1.000
_cell.angle_alpha   90.00
_cell.angle_beta   90.00
_cell.angle_gamma   90.00
#
_symmetry.space_group_name_H-M   'P 1'
#
loop_
_entity.id
_entity.type
_entity.pdbx_description
1 polymer ?
#
loop_
_entity_poly.entity_id
_entity_poly.type
_entity_poly.pdbx_seq_one_letter_code
_entity_poly.pdbx_strand_id
1 'polypeptide(L)'
;MTLVSARAFSPGGTFLTEFDAFQVNSVVWRIETGQSELSVPYSSPRCTRTNLKAGNLLYLEFEDLPPFAGVMGRRSRGDDEVTVLAAQPRKLLSWRYSDGGLIYSDTRNAVARSLLRLANGVHDTLIDAGARYASSGQLSAAYNYQQLDTILDDLARGEEYTITPYLTNVGRLRFLLDWYTRAGRDLRDRVAMITGANVTSVTLDDQEPFYNHVLVIGIGADDEADWAARPVATALNRDSRDRHGLRTKVIMRNDVADPDTLQAIADDELVRSDWPQMRATLDVISAPPAPYGDYDVGDIVTLEALQDHEEWSFRGPVRILAREWTADDTCVLEVAEWLD
;
A
#
# COMPACT_ATOMS: atom_id res chain seq x y z
N MET A 1 -20.97 -4.57 -11.02
CA MET A 1 -20.28 -3.35 -10.54
C MET A 1 -20.26 -2.31 -11.64
N THR A 2 -20.51 -1.05 -11.36
CA THR A 2 -20.61 -0.03 -12.40
C THR A 2 -19.51 1.00 -12.22
N LEU A 3 -18.61 1.12 -13.21
CA LEU A 3 -17.72 2.26 -13.33
C LEU A 3 -18.54 3.47 -13.80
N VAL A 4 -18.56 4.51 -13.01
CA VAL A 4 -19.41 5.70 -13.26
C VAL A 4 -18.71 6.68 -14.20
N SER A 5 -17.44 6.98 -13.95
CA SER A 5 -16.70 7.93 -14.79
C SER A 5 -15.19 7.71 -14.79
N ALA A 6 -14.54 8.13 -15.87
CA ALA A 6 -13.09 8.23 -15.98
C ALA A 6 -12.71 9.66 -16.39
N ARG A 7 -11.87 10.32 -15.59
CA ARG A 7 -11.51 11.73 -15.76
C ARG A 7 -10.00 11.89 -15.77
N ALA A 8 -9.52 12.82 -16.60
CA ALA A 8 -8.12 13.24 -16.61
C ALA A 8 -7.96 14.62 -15.99
N PHE A 9 -6.88 14.79 -15.23
CA PHE A 9 -6.48 16.05 -14.62
C PHE A 9 -5.03 16.35 -15.01
N SER A 10 -4.69 17.66 -15.04
CA SER A 10 -3.32 18.08 -15.24
C SER A 10 -2.41 17.66 -14.07
N PRO A 11 -1.08 17.75 -14.19
CA PRO A 11 -0.17 17.50 -13.08
C PRO A 11 -0.39 18.40 -11.86
N GLY A 12 -1.08 19.53 -12.04
CA GLY A 12 -1.50 20.45 -10.96
C GLY A 12 -2.93 20.20 -10.45
N GLY A 13 -3.54 19.06 -10.77
CA GLY A 13 -4.88 18.69 -10.29
C GLY A 13 -6.04 19.42 -10.96
N THR A 14 -5.79 20.19 -12.03
CA THR A 14 -6.87 20.90 -12.77
C THR A 14 -7.54 19.93 -13.74
N PHE A 15 -8.86 19.92 -13.77
CA PHE A 15 -9.66 19.11 -14.70
C PHE A 15 -9.28 19.38 -16.15
N LEU A 16 -9.09 18.33 -16.94
CA LEU A 16 -8.79 18.39 -18.37
C LEU A 16 -9.96 17.88 -19.21
N THR A 17 -10.43 16.68 -18.89
CA THR A 17 -11.52 16.04 -19.66
C THR A 17 -12.13 14.91 -18.86
N GLU A 18 -13.37 14.56 -19.22
CA GLU A 18 -14.00 13.27 -18.92
C GLU A 18 -14.03 12.44 -20.20
N PHE A 19 -13.65 11.17 -20.11
CA PHE A 19 -13.63 10.29 -21.26
C PHE A 19 -15.05 9.79 -21.55
N ASP A 20 -15.45 9.90 -22.81
CA ASP A 20 -16.77 9.51 -23.34
C ASP A 20 -16.79 8.05 -23.84
N ALA A 21 -15.61 7.53 -24.18
CA ALA A 21 -15.40 6.14 -24.57
C ALA A 21 -14.07 5.67 -23.98
N PHE A 22 -14.11 4.60 -23.21
CA PHE A 22 -12.93 4.02 -22.57
C PHE A 22 -13.25 2.60 -22.07
N GLN A 23 -12.20 1.84 -21.82
CA GLN A 23 -12.26 0.58 -21.09
C GLN A 23 -11.23 0.63 -19.96
N VAL A 24 -11.62 0.26 -18.76
CA VAL A 24 -10.71 0.02 -17.67
C VAL A 24 -10.39 -1.47 -17.66
N ASN A 25 -9.13 -1.82 -17.94
CA ASN A 25 -8.72 -3.21 -18.03
C ASN A 25 -8.55 -3.82 -16.64
N SER A 26 -7.93 -3.08 -15.73
CA SER A 26 -7.80 -3.47 -14.32
C SER A 26 -7.64 -2.26 -13.42
N VAL A 27 -8.03 -2.44 -12.15
CA VAL A 27 -7.71 -1.51 -11.06
C VAL A 27 -7.28 -2.33 -9.85
N VAL A 28 -6.10 -2.03 -9.33
CA VAL A 28 -5.55 -2.66 -8.13
C VAL A 28 -5.47 -1.64 -7.02
N TRP A 29 -6.14 -1.92 -5.90
CA TRP A 29 -5.99 -1.18 -4.65
C TRP A 29 -5.13 -1.99 -3.69
N ARG A 30 -4.17 -1.34 -3.06
CA ARG A 30 -3.35 -1.85 -1.94
C ARG A 30 -3.23 -0.75 -0.90
N ILE A 31 -2.89 -1.07 0.33
CA ILE A 31 -2.74 -0.06 1.39
C ILE A 31 -1.77 1.04 0.97
N GLU A 32 -0.59 0.67 0.49
CA GLU A 32 0.49 1.61 0.17
C GLU A 32 0.73 1.80 -1.33
N THR A 33 0.27 0.86 -2.16
CA THR A 33 0.51 0.86 -3.59
C THR A 33 -0.72 0.43 -4.36
N GLY A 34 -0.82 0.82 -5.60
CA GLY A 34 -1.87 0.37 -6.51
C GLY A 34 -1.64 0.93 -7.90
N GLN A 35 -2.36 0.39 -8.84
CA GLN A 35 -2.28 0.79 -10.23
C GLN A 35 -3.60 0.60 -10.94
N SER A 36 -3.77 1.26 -12.06
CA SER A 36 -4.89 1.06 -12.97
C SER A 36 -4.40 1.07 -14.41
N GLU A 37 -5.07 0.29 -15.24
CA GLU A 37 -4.86 0.28 -16.68
C GLU A 37 -6.15 0.72 -17.38
N LEU A 38 -6.05 1.82 -18.14
CA LEU A 38 -7.13 2.43 -18.91
C LEU A 38 -6.80 2.38 -20.40
N SER A 39 -7.73 1.86 -21.21
CA SER A 39 -7.69 1.96 -22.67
C SER A 39 -8.69 2.99 -23.19
N VAL A 40 -8.25 3.85 -24.10
CA VAL A 40 -9.08 4.87 -24.75
C VAL A 40 -8.99 4.67 -26.26
N PRO A 41 -10.11 4.39 -26.97
CA PRO A 41 -10.08 4.16 -28.41
C PRO A 41 -9.75 5.46 -29.20
N TYR A 42 -9.07 5.31 -30.32
CA TYR A 42 -8.75 6.45 -31.20
C TYR A 42 -9.97 7.16 -31.77
N SER A 43 -11.10 6.46 -31.85
CA SER A 43 -12.37 7.05 -32.26
C SER A 43 -12.93 8.09 -31.27
N SER A 44 -12.50 8.04 -29.99
CA SER A 44 -12.87 9.05 -29.00
C SER A 44 -12.16 10.39 -29.28
N PRO A 45 -12.87 11.50 -29.38
CA PRO A 45 -12.27 12.84 -29.53
C PRO A 45 -11.45 13.23 -28.28
N ARG A 46 -11.59 12.51 -27.18
CA ARG A 46 -10.85 12.70 -25.93
C ARG A 46 -9.52 11.95 -25.91
N CYS A 47 -9.28 11.02 -26.84
CA CYS A 47 -8.03 10.30 -27.02
C CYS A 47 -6.93 11.24 -27.60
N THR A 48 -6.45 12.17 -26.82
CA THR A 48 -5.45 13.15 -27.24
C THR A 48 -4.13 12.98 -26.48
N ARG A 49 -3.02 13.41 -27.09
CA ARG A 49 -1.72 13.42 -26.42
C ARG A 49 -1.71 14.29 -25.16
N THR A 50 -2.53 15.33 -25.12
CA THR A 50 -2.64 16.25 -23.99
C THR A 50 -3.36 15.57 -22.83
N ASN A 51 -4.49 14.93 -23.10
CA ASN A 51 -5.30 14.27 -22.06
C ASN A 51 -4.59 13.05 -21.46
N LEU A 52 -3.91 12.28 -22.31
CA LEU A 52 -3.22 11.03 -21.91
C LEU A 52 -1.70 11.24 -21.71
N LYS A 53 -1.26 12.45 -21.37
CA LYS A 53 0.15 12.77 -21.15
C LYS A 53 0.67 12.13 -19.88
N ALA A 54 1.90 11.58 -19.91
CA ALA A 54 2.60 11.13 -18.70
C ALA A 54 2.74 12.29 -17.70
N GLY A 55 2.47 12.02 -16.44
CA GLY A 55 2.41 13.01 -15.36
C GLY A 55 1.02 13.62 -15.15
N ASN A 56 0.07 13.47 -16.06
CA ASN A 56 -1.33 13.76 -15.78
C ASN A 56 -1.88 12.78 -14.74
N LEU A 57 -3.01 13.14 -14.13
CA LEU A 57 -3.67 12.30 -13.15
C LEU A 57 -4.92 11.67 -13.79
N LEU A 58 -5.12 10.39 -13.51
CA LEU A 58 -6.32 9.64 -13.82
C LEU A 58 -7.17 9.57 -12.56
N TYR A 59 -8.48 9.78 -12.68
CA TYR A 59 -9.47 9.56 -11.63
C TYR A 59 -10.58 8.66 -12.16
N LEU A 60 -10.82 7.56 -11.48
CA LEU A 60 -11.89 6.60 -11.78
C LEU A 60 -12.87 6.59 -10.61
N GLU A 61 -14.15 6.73 -10.93
CA GLU A 61 -15.24 6.74 -9.98
C GLU A 61 -16.12 5.50 -10.17
N PHE A 62 -16.37 4.79 -9.10
CA PHE A 62 -17.15 3.56 -9.06
C PHE A 62 -18.40 3.76 -8.19
N GLU A 63 -19.47 3.00 -8.46
CA GLU A 63 -20.69 3.06 -7.66
C GLU A 63 -20.51 2.43 -6.27
N ASP A 64 -19.87 1.25 -6.20
CA ASP A 64 -19.78 0.43 -4.98
C ASP A 64 -18.35 0.26 -4.46
N LEU A 65 -17.37 0.91 -5.07
CA LEU A 65 -15.97 0.84 -4.65
C LEU A 65 -15.41 2.23 -4.39
N PRO A 66 -14.35 2.33 -3.56
CA PRO A 66 -13.65 3.59 -3.40
C PRO A 66 -13.08 4.07 -4.74
N PRO A 67 -13.08 5.39 -4.97
CA PRO A 67 -12.50 5.93 -6.20
C PRO A 67 -11.01 5.59 -6.27
N PHE A 68 -10.54 5.31 -7.49
CA PHE A 68 -9.12 5.22 -7.77
C PHE A 68 -8.62 6.52 -8.36
N ALA A 69 -7.46 7.01 -7.93
CA ALA A 69 -6.73 8.02 -8.67
C ALA A 69 -5.24 7.71 -8.69
N GLY A 70 -4.60 8.04 -9.81
CA GLY A 70 -3.19 7.73 -10.01
C GLY A 70 -2.51 8.65 -11.00
N VAL A 71 -1.19 8.59 -11.02
CA VAL A 71 -0.34 9.36 -11.94
C VAL A 71 -0.16 8.55 -13.22
N MET A 72 -0.61 9.09 -14.33
CA MET A 72 -0.42 8.48 -15.65
C MET A 72 1.08 8.38 -15.95
N GLY A 73 1.51 7.18 -16.28
CA GLY A 73 2.92 6.87 -16.57
C GLY A 73 3.12 6.36 -18.00
N ARG A 74 3.36 5.06 -18.10
CA ARG A 74 3.60 4.38 -19.39
C ARG A 74 2.35 4.42 -20.24
N ARG A 75 2.54 4.66 -21.54
CA ARG A 75 1.54 4.54 -22.59
C ARG A 75 1.99 3.51 -23.60
N SER A 76 1.09 2.62 -23.98
CA SER A 76 1.22 1.78 -25.17
C SER A 76 0.22 2.22 -26.22
N ARG A 77 0.51 1.96 -27.48
CA ARG A 77 -0.36 2.26 -28.61
C ARG A 77 -0.64 0.95 -29.32
N GLY A 78 -1.89 0.54 -29.28
CA GLY A 78 -2.40 -0.53 -30.11
C GLY A 78 -2.84 -0.01 -31.49
N ASP A 79 -3.47 -0.86 -32.25
CA ASP A 79 -3.98 -0.51 -33.59
C ASP A 79 -5.19 0.44 -33.48
N ASP A 80 -6.06 0.24 -32.50
CA ASP A 80 -7.33 0.96 -32.36
C ASP A 80 -7.42 1.84 -31.11
N GLU A 81 -6.45 1.75 -30.17
CA GLU A 81 -6.53 2.40 -28.86
C GLU A 81 -5.17 2.81 -28.29
N VAL A 82 -5.24 3.68 -27.28
CA VAL A 82 -4.11 4.02 -26.40
C VAL A 82 -4.39 3.47 -25.02
N THR A 83 -3.51 2.61 -24.54
CA THR A 83 -3.54 2.11 -23.16
C THR A 83 -2.61 2.93 -22.26
N VAL A 84 -3.10 3.33 -21.11
CA VAL A 84 -2.35 4.13 -20.12
C VAL A 84 -2.31 3.36 -18.79
N LEU A 85 -1.10 3.19 -18.28
CA LEU A 85 -0.89 2.70 -16.92
C LEU A 85 -0.81 3.90 -15.96
N ALA A 86 -1.65 3.92 -14.93
CA ALA A 86 -1.63 4.91 -13.87
C ALA A 86 -1.20 4.27 -12.54
N ALA A 87 -0.17 4.82 -11.92
CA ALA A 87 0.31 4.39 -10.60
C ALA A 87 -0.32 5.25 -9.50
N GLN A 88 -0.49 4.71 -8.30
CA GLN A 88 -1.03 5.44 -7.14
C GLN A 88 -0.31 6.77 -6.87
N PRO A 89 -0.96 7.70 -6.13
CA PRO A 89 -0.46 9.06 -5.88
C PRO A 89 0.87 9.14 -5.15
N ARG A 90 1.25 8.09 -4.43
CA ARG A 90 2.58 7.95 -3.83
C ARG A 90 3.70 8.25 -4.84
N LYS A 91 3.49 7.96 -6.11
CA LYS A 91 4.41 8.30 -7.21
C LYS A 91 4.78 9.79 -7.26
N LEU A 92 3.90 10.68 -6.80
CA LEU A 92 4.20 12.12 -6.70
C LEU A 92 5.33 12.40 -5.69
N LEU A 93 5.46 11.60 -4.66
CA LEU A 93 6.48 11.72 -3.62
C LEU A 93 7.82 11.15 -4.05
N SER A 94 7.85 10.15 -4.96
CA SER A 94 9.09 9.62 -5.50
C SER A 94 9.89 10.63 -6.35
N TRP A 95 9.28 11.74 -6.72
CA TRP A 95 9.93 12.87 -7.42
C TRP A 95 10.39 13.98 -6.48
N ARG A 96 10.27 13.79 -5.18
CA ARG A 96 10.65 14.76 -4.15
C ARG A 96 11.73 14.16 -3.25
N TYR A 97 12.59 15.03 -2.78
CA TYR A 97 13.70 14.67 -1.90
C TYR A 97 13.65 15.52 -0.65
N SER A 98 14.12 14.96 0.47
CA SER A 98 14.40 15.73 1.67
C SER A 98 15.60 16.65 1.44
N ASP A 99 15.63 17.77 2.15
CA ASP A 99 16.82 18.61 2.21
C ASP A 99 17.93 17.93 3.00
N GLY A 100 19.18 18.39 2.85
CA GLY A 100 20.32 17.93 3.63
C GLY A 100 20.30 18.44 5.08
N GLY A 101 20.79 17.63 6.00
CA GLY A 101 20.98 18.03 7.41
C GLY A 101 19.69 18.07 8.23
N LEU A 102 18.60 17.47 7.77
CA LEU A 102 17.36 17.37 8.53
C LEU A 102 17.45 16.25 9.55
N ILE A 103 17.44 16.62 10.83
CA ILE A 103 17.38 15.71 11.97
C ILE A 103 15.99 15.87 12.61
N TYR A 104 15.29 14.77 12.78
CA TYR A 104 14.00 14.73 13.43
C TYR A 104 14.08 13.98 14.76
N SER A 105 13.42 14.54 15.78
CA SER A 105 13.18 13.89 17.06
C SER A 105 11.72 14.15 17.43
N ASP A 106 10.82 13.32 16.89
CA ASP A 106 9.37 13.49 17.07
C ASP A 106 8.67 12.16 16.78
N THR A 107 7.35 12.12 16.84
CA THR A 107 6.57 10.97 16.43
C THR A 107 6.63 10.77 14.90
N ARG A 108 6.56 9.52 14.45
CA ARG A 108 6.68 9.16 13.02
C ARG A 108 5.70 9.95 12.14
N ASN A 109 4.45 10.05 12.55
CA ASN A 109 3.43 10.83 11.83
C ASN A 109 3.74 12.34 11.81
N ALA A 110 4.31 12.91 12.88
CA ALA A 110 4.69 14.33 12.92
C ALA A 110 5.87 14.59 11.96
N VAL A 111 6.82 13.66 11.87
CA VAL A 111 7.91 13.71 10.89
C VAL A 111 7.38 13.65 9.47
N ALA A 112 6.50 12.68 9.16
CA ALA A 112 5.87 12.55 7.84
C ALA A 112 5.13 13.83 7.42
N ARG A 113 4.37 14.44 8.33
CA ARG A 113 3.67 15.72 8.08
C ARG A 113 4.63 16.89 7.85
N SER A 114 5.72 16.94 8.61
CA SER A 114 6.72 17.99 8.45
C SER A 114 7.42 17.88 7.09
N LEU A 115 7.78 16.68 6.67
CA LEU A 115 8.35 16.42 5.34
C LEU A 115 7.37 16.80 4.23
N LEU A 116 6.10 16.41 4.35
CA LEU A 116 5.07 16.76 3.37
C LEU A 116 4.86 18.27 3.28
N ARG A 117 4.87 18.98 4.44
CA ARG A 117 4.76 20.45 4.48
C ARG A 117 5.96 21.12 3.81
N LEU A 118 7.17 20.64 4.05
CA LEU A 118 8.38 21.15 3.41
C LEU A 118 8.30 20.96 1.88
N ALA A 119 7.94 19.75 1.43
CA ALA A 119 7.79 19.47 0.00
C ALA A 119 6.74 20.39 -0.67
N ASN A 120 5.58 20.58 -0.03
CA ASN A 120 4.53 21.46 -0.52
C ASN A 120 4.94 22.96 -0.49
N GLY A 121 5.83 23.35 0.43
CA GLY A 121 6.39 24.71 0.48
C GLY A 121 7.30 25.03 -0.70
N VAL A 122 7.99 24.02 -1.25
CA VAL A 122 8.83 24.19 -2.46
C VAL A 122 7.98 24.10 -3.72
N HIS A 123 7.14 23.09 -3.83
CA HIS A 123 6.24 22.90 -4.94
C HIS A 123 5.11 21.94 -4.53
N ASP A 124 3.86 22.36 -4.77
CA ASP A 124 2.66 21.60 -4.38
C ASP A 124 2.72 20.13 -4.90
N THR A 125 2.70 19.18 -3.98
CA THR A 125 2.66 17.75 -4.30
C THR A 125 1.24 17.26 -4.58
N LEU A 126 0.22 18.09 -4.40
CA LEU A 126 -1.20 17.75 -4.37
C LEU A 126 -1.62 16.85 -3.22
N ILE A 127 -0.70 16.47 -2.32
CA ILE A 127 -0.98 15.62 -1.18
C ILE A 127 -1.07 16.51 0.06
N ASP A 128 -2.22 16.51 0.70
CA ASP A 128 -2.48 17.22 1.95
C ASP A 128 -2.36 16.26 3.13
N ALA A 129 -1.97 16.78 4.27
CA ALA A 129 -2.01 16.03 5.50
C ALA A 129 -3.48 15.82 5.92
N GLY A 130 -3.92 14.58 6.02
CA GLY A 130 -5.27 14.22 6.45
C GLY A 130 -5.53 14.52 7.93
N ALA A 131 -6.70 14.20 8.42
CA ALA A 131 -7.10 14.47 9.80
C ALA A 131 -6.80 13.31 10.78
N ARG A 132 -6.51 12.12 10.25
CA ARG A 132 -6.26 10.94 11.08
C ARG A 132 -4.78 10.79 11.38
N TYR A 133 -4.47 10.68 12.68
CA TYR A 133 -3.11 10.51 13.16
C TYR A 133 -3.13 9.49 14.28
N ALA A 134 -2.64 8.30 14.03
CA ALA A 134 -2.34 7.37 15.09
C ALA A 134 -1.17 7.91 15.94
N SER A 135 -1.21 7.65 17.22
CA SER A 135 -0.05 7.90 18.08
C SER A 135 1.05 6.94 17.69
N SER A 136 2.18 7.44 17.25
CA SER A 136 3.35 6.66 16.94
C SER A 136 4.44 6.84 17.97
N GLY A 137 5.33 5.85 18.08
CA GLY A 137 6.53 5.96 18.91
C GLY A 137 7.42 7.13 18.51
N GLN A 138 8.24 7.58 19.45
CA GLN A 138 9.27 8.58 19.19
C GLN A 138 10.31 8.02 18.19
N LEU A 139 10.73 8.85 17.27
CA LEU A 139 11.76 8.55 16.30
C LEU A 139 12.86 9.60 16.39
N SER A 140 14.11 9.15 16.38
CA SER A 140 15.26 10.02 16.11
C SER A 140 15.93 9.54 14.82
N ALA A 141 15.80 10.30 13.76
CA ALA A 141 16.34 9.95 12.45
C ALA A 141 16.83 11.18 11.70
N ALA A 142 17.84 10.97 10.85
CA ALA A 142 18.37 11.96 9.93
C ALA A 142 18.07 11.55 8.48
N TYR A 143 17.42 12.41 7.73
CA TYR A 143 17.13 12.19 6.33
C TYR A 143 17.87 13.22 5.48
N ASN A 144 18.79 12.75 4.65
CA ASN A 144 19.64 13.60 3.83
C ASN A 144 19.49 13.22 2.36
N TYR A 145 18.86 14.10 1.57
CA TYR A 145 18.69 13.93 0.13
C TYR A 145 18.05 12.58 -0.26
N GLN A 146 17.14 12.07 0.55
CA GLN A 146 16.40 10.83 0.29
C GLN A 146 15.04 11.13 -0.34
N GLN A 147 14.54 10.21 -1.16
CA GLN A 147 13.21 10.30 -1.76
C GLN A 147 12.13 10.23 -0.68
N LEU A 148 11.11 11.08 -0.78
CA LEU A 148 10.07 11.17 0.25
C LEU A 148 9.21 9.91 0.35
N ASP A 149 8.96 9.20 -0.74
CA ASP A 149 8.25 7.91 -0.70
C ASP A 149 9.05 6.84 0.06
N THR A 150 10.36 6.81 -0.11
CA THR A 150 11.25 5.91 0.65
C THR A 150 11.27 6.25 2.13
N ILE A 151 11.31 7.55 2.46
CA ILE A 151 11.23 8.00 3.86
C ILE A 151 9.89 7.63 4.48
N LEU A 152 8.78 7.78 3.77
CA LEU A 152 7.46 7.41 4.28
C LEU A 152 7.37 5.90 4.56
N ASP A 153 7.95 5.05 3.71
CA ASP A 153 8.02 3.60 3.97
C ASP A 153 8.84 3.28 5.21
N ASP A 154 9.93 4.02 5.40
CA ASP A 154 10.76 3.85 6.58
C ASP A 154 10.03 4.27 7.86
N LEU A 155 9.32 5.39 7.80
CA LEU A 155 8.49 5.89 8.90
C LEU A 155 7.29 4.96 9.19
N ALA A 156 6.72 4.32 8.17
CA ALA A 156 5.57 3.44 8.28
C ALA A 156 5.90 2.04 8.82
N ARG A 157 7.16 1.77 9.19
CA ARG A 157 7.50 0.50 9.84
C ARG A 157 6.76 0.35 11.18
N GLY A 158 5.91 -0.69 11.29
CA GLY A 158 5.01 -0.90 12.44
C GLY A 158 3.72 -0.08 12.40
N GLU A 159 3.56 0.79 11.43
CA GLU A 159 2.40 1.63 11.20
C GLU A 159 2.05 1.63 9.71
N GLU A 160 0.96 2.27 9.35
CA GLU A 160 0.49 2.30 7.97
C GLU A 160 0.00 3.71 7.61
N TYR A 161 0.02 4.01 6.32
CA TYR A 161 -0.60 5.22 5.79
C TYR A 161 -1.42 4.91 4.55
N THR A 162 -2.40 5.75 4.28
CA THR A 162 -3.17 5.71 3.04
C THR A 162 -3.09 7.06 2.34
N ILE A 163 -3.14 7.05 1.01
CA ILE A 163 -3.23 8.26 0.20
C ILE A 163 -4.51 8.17 -0.62
N THR A 164 -5.56 8.85 -0.17
CA THR A 164 -6.90 8.78 -0.76
C THR A 164 -7.20 10.01 -1.62
N PRO A 165 -7.79 9.84 -2.82
CA PRO A 165 -8.16 10.97 -3.67
C PRO A 165 -9.41 11.68 -3.16
N TYR A 166 -9.47 13.01 -3.39
CA TYR A 166 -10.67 13.78 -3.22
C TYR A 166 -10.74 14.94 -4.23
N LEU A 167 -11.95 15.37 -4.53
CA LEU A 167 -12.19 16.56 -5.34
C LEU A 167 -12.47 17.74 -4.42
N THR A 168 -11.74 18.83 -4.63
CA THR A 168 -12.00 20.08 -3.90
C THR A 168 -13.34 20.68 -4.34
N ASN A 169 -13.86 21.64 -3.59
CA ASN A 169 -15.07 22.39 -3.92
C ASN A 169 -15.00 23.17 -5.26
N VAL A 170 -13.80 23.36 -5.79
CA VAL A 170 -13.56 23.95 -7.13
C VAL A 170 -13.21 22.91 -8.19
N GLY A 171 -13.45 21.63 -7.91
CA GLY A 171 -13.27 20.51 -8.86
C GLY A 171 -11.80 20.16 -9.16
N ARG A 172 -10.84 20.54 -8.29
CA ARG A 172 -9.45 20.09 -8.44
C ARG A 172 -9.25 18.76 -7.75
N LEU A 173 -8.51 17.86 -8.38
CA LEU A 173 -8.09 16.60 -7.78
C LEU A 173 -6.92 16.82 -6.84
N ARG A 174 -7.07 16.38 -5.61
CA ARG A 174 -6.03 16.34 -4.56
C ARG A 174 -6.11 15.02 -3.81
N PHE A 175 -5.17 14.80 -2.89
CA PHE A 175 -5.04 13.57 -2.12
C PHE A 175 -4.88 13.90 -0.65
N LEU A 176 -5.37 13.02 0.22
CA LEU A 176 -5.19 13.06 1.68
C LEU A 176 -4.29 11.93 2.11
N LEU A 177 -3.21 12.26 2.82
CA LEU A 177 -2.37 11.29 3.52
C LEU A 177 -2.87 11.16 4.96
N ASP A 178 -3.49 10.03 5.26
CA ASP A 178 -3.89 9.64 6.61
C ASP A 178 -2.92 8.60 7.18
N TRP A 179 -2.66 8.67 8.49
CA TRP A 179 -1.72 7.81 9.20
C TRP A 179 -2.43 6.97 10.26
N TYR A 180 -2.06 5.70 10.37
CA TYR A 180 -2.71 4.72 11.23
C TYR A 180 -1.68 3.85 11.94
N THR A 181 -1.98 3.38 13.15
CA THR A 181 -1.30 2.21 13.71
C THR A 181 -1.57 0.98 12.86
N ARG A 182 -2.79 0.89 12.32
CA ARG A 182 -3.24 -0.09 11.36
C ARG A 182 -4.40 0.48 10.55
N ALA A 183 -4.32 0.46 9.24
CA ALA A 183 -5.41 0.81 8.35
C ALA A 183 -6.44 -0.33 8.28
N GLY A 184 -7.70 0.02 8.01
CA GLY A 184 -8.80 -0.93 7.90
C GLY A 184 -9.61 -1.09 9.19
N ARG A 185 -10.72 -1.81 9.07
CA ARG A 185 -11.70 -2.07 10.12
C ARG A 185 -11.68 -3.55 10.48
N ASP A 186 -12.08 -3.89 11.69
CA ASP A 186 -12.38 -5.27 12.06
C ASP A 186 -13.85 -5.56 11.74
N LEU A 187 -14.08 -6.41 10.75
CA LEU A 187 -15.39 -6.77 10.23
C LEU A 187 -15.67 -8.27 10.36
N ARG A 188 -14.89 -9.01 11.17
CA ARG A 188 -14.99 -10.46 11.31
C ARG A 188 -16.40 -10.97 11.62
N ASP A 189 -17.18 -10.20 12.37
CA ASP A 189 -18.54 -10.57 12.76
C ASP A 189 -19.61 -10.18 11.70
N ARG A 190 -19.23 -9.49 10.63
CA ARG A 190 -20.15 -8.88 9.67
C ARG A 190 -19.90 -9.29 8.23
N VAL A 191 -18.66 -9.56 7.88
CA VAL A 191 -18.23 -9.86 6.51
C VAL A 191 -17.51 -11.21 6.50
N ALA A 192 -18.00 -12.14 5.70
CA ALA A 192 -17.40 -13.45 5.55
C ALA A 192 -17.20 -13.78 4.05
N MET A 193 -16.00 -14.25 3.73
CA MET A 193 -15.64 -14.81 2.43
C MET A 193 -15.84 -16.33 2.51
N ILE A 194 -16.84 -16.86 1.78
CA ILE A 194 -17.27 -18.25 1.92
C ILE A 194 -17.21 -18.94 0.55
N THR A 195 -16.44 -20.02 0.46
CA THR A 195 -16.36 -20.85 -0.74
C THR A 195 -17.74 -21.41 -1.11
N GLY A 196 -18.13 -21.25 -2.37
CA GLY A 196 -19.44 -21.67 -2.87
C GLY A 196 -20.59 -20.68 -2.61
N ALA A 197 -20.34 -19.56 -1.89
CA ALA A 197 -21.31 -18.49 -1.72
C ALA A 197 -20.87 -17.22 -2.49
N ASN A 198 -19.86 -16.52 -1.99
CA ASN A 198 -19.32 -15.29 -2.58
C ASN A 198 -17.83 -15.43 -3.01
N VAL A 199 -17.23 -16.59 -2.77
CA VAL A 199 -15.90 -16.97 -3.25
C VAL A 199 -16.05 -18.11 -4.26
N THR A 200 -15.61 -17.87 -5.49
CA THR A 200 -15.72 -18.82 -6.61
C THR A 200 -14.46 -19.68 -6.75
N SER A 201 -13.33 -19.16 -6.35
CA SER A 201 -12.04 -19.87 -6.37
C SER A 201 -11.17 -19.43 -5.20
N VAL A 202 -10.40 -20.36 -4.66
CA VAL A 202 -9.43 -20.12 -3.57
C VAL A 202 -8.13 -20.81 -3.91
N THR A 203 -7.04 -20.06 -3.85
CA THR A 203 -5.69 -20.61 -3.82
C THR A 203 -5.09 -20.27 -2.46
N LEU A 204 -4.74 -21.29 -1.69
CA LEU A 204 -4.06 -21.14 -0.40
C LEU A 204 -2.57 -21.39 -0.60
N ASP A 205 -1.75 -20.47 -0.12
CA ASP A 205 -0.30 -20.54 -0.18
C ASP A 205 0.28 -20.40 1.24
N ASP A 206 1.09 -21.37 1.64
CA ASP A 206 1.93 -21.21 2.82
C ASP A 206 3.08 -20.28 2.47
N GLN A 207 3.14 -19.12 3.12
CA GLN A 207 4.15 -18.15 2.79
C GLN A 207 5.52 -18.52 3.35
N GLU A 208 6.51 -18.65 2.48
CA GLU A 208 7.94 -18.62 2.81
C GLU A 208 8.60 -17.42 2.10
N PRO A 209 9.61 -16.79 2.73
CA PRO A 209 10.23 -17.12 4.00
C PRO A 209 9.59 -16.41 5.19
N PHE A 210 9.58 -17.07 6.37
CA PHE A 210 9.39 -16.43 7.67
C PHE A 210 10.71 -16.42 8.46
N TYR A 211 10.84 -15.52 9.44
CA TYR A 211 12.06 -15.35 10.21
C TYR A 211 11.73 -15.22 11.69
N ASN A 212 12.28 -16.09 12.51
CA ASN A 212 12.07 -16.08 13.96
C ASN A 212 13.26 -15.50 14.75
N HIS A 213 14.25 -15.01 14.04
CA HIS A 213 15.37 -14.26 14.57
C HIS A 213 15.68 -13.07 13.67
N VAL A 214 15.68 -11.87 14.22
CA VAL A 214 16.01 -10.64 13.50
C VAL A 214 17.27 -10.04 14.09
N LEU A 215 18.21 -9.71 13.22
CA LEU A 215 19.45 -9.02 13.53
C LEU A 215 19.46 -7.67 12.84
N VAL A 216 19.48 -6.58 13.59
CA VAL A 216 19.56 -5.22 13.04
C VAL A 216 20.94 -4.64 13.35
N ILE A 217 21.64 -4.21 12.30
CA ILE A 217 23.00 -3.67 12.37
C ILE A 217 22.94 -2.19 12.03
N GLY A 218 23.35 -1.35 12.96
CA GLY A 218 23.35 0.11 12.84
C GLY A 218 24.53 0.68 12.07
N ILE A 219 24.64 2.01 12.09
CA ILE A 219 25.74 2.75 11.47
C ILE A 219 27.07 2.40 12.15
N GLY A 220 28.11 2.19 11.36
CA GLY A 220 29.48 2.04 11.80
C GLY A 220 30.37 3.14 11.27
N ALA A 221 31.62 3.20 11.74
CA ALA A 221 32.63 4.01 11.08
C ALA A 221 32.84 3.54 9.63
N ASP A 222 33.18 4.46 8.74
CA ASP A 222 33.29 4.23 7.29
C ASP A 222 34.37 3.18 6.90
N ASP A 223 35.12 2.66 7.86
CA ASP A 223 36.14 1.63 7.64
C ASP A 223 35.54 0.23 7.75
N GLU A 224 35.61 -0.55 6.68
CA GLU A 224 35.16 -1.96 6.61
C GLU A 224 35.80 -2.85 7.72
N ALA A 225 36.90 -2.42 8.31
CA ALA A 225 37.63 -3.17 9.34
C ALA A 225 36.90 -3.25 10.69
N ASP A 226 35.91 -2.43 10.97
CA ASP A 226 35.34 -2.30 12.32
C ASP A 226 33.84 -2.74 12.41
N TRP A 227 33.51 -3.83 11.78
CA TRP A 227 32.18 -4.45 11.90
C TRP A 227 31.82 -4.78 13.36
N ALA A 228 32.84 -5.09 14.20
CA ALA A 228 32.62 -5.44 15.59
C ALA A 228 32.20 -4.24 16.48
N ALA A 229 32.46 -3.01 16.04
CA ALA A 229 32.08 -1.79 16.76
C ALA A 229 30.70 -1.24 16.36
N ARG A 230 30.02 -1.82 15.34
CA ARG A 230 28.68 -1.40 14.97
C ARG A 230 27.67 -1.76 16.05
N PRO A 231 26.75 -0.86 16.39
CA PRO A 231 25.67 -1.21 17.30
C PRO A 231 24.77 -2.26 16.64
N VAL A 232 24.41 -3.29 17.40
CA VAL A 232 23.63 -4.42 16.95
C VAL A 232 22.48 -4.64 17.93
N ALA A 233 21.28 -4.81 17.40
CA ALA A 233 20.12 -5.23 18.16
C ALA A 233 19.60 -6.59 17.63
N THR A 234 19.01 -7.39 18.51
CA THR A 234 18.49 -8.71 18.15
C THR A 234 17.14 -8.96 18.78
N ALA A 235 16.26 -9.58 18.01
CA ALA A 235 14.97 -10.09 18.50
C ALA A 235 14.82 -11.57 18.13
N LEU A 236 14.26 -12.39 19.03
CA LEU A 236 14.15 -13.83 18.84
C LEU A 236 12.83 -14.36 19.42
N ASN A 237 12.01 -15.00 18.58
CA ASN A 237 10.91 -15.82 19.02
C ASN A 237 11.40 -17.27 19.26
N ARG A 238 11.51 -17.64 20.55
CA ARG A 238 12.03 -18.94 20.96
C ARG A 238 11.08 -20.07 20.59
N ASP A 239 9.77 -19.88 20.73
CA ASP A 239 8.75 -20.90 20.45
C ASP A 239 8.70 -21.24 18.96
N SER A 240 8.76 -20.22 18.11
CA SER A 240 8.85 -20.39 16.66
C SER A 240 10.17 -21.06 16.25
N ARG A 241 11.30 -20.67 16.85
CA ARG A 241 12.60 -21.31 16.62
C ARG A 241 12.58 -22.81 17.00
N ASP A 242 12.01 -23.13 18.14
CA ASP A 242 12.01 -24.51 18.64
C ASP A 242 11.12 -25.44 17.80
N ARG A 243 10.09 -24.89 17.13
CA ARG A 243 9.21 -25.63 16.20
C ARG A 243 9.77 -25.73 14.77
N HIS A 244 10.36 -24.65 14.27
CA HIS A 244 10.68 -24.50 12.84
C HIS A 244 12.18 -24.38 12.55
N GLY A 245 13.04 -24.45 13.58
CA GLY A 245 14.47 -24.17 13.47
C GLY A 245 14.76 -22.67 13.41
N LEU A 246 16.05 -22.31 13.55
CA LEU A 246 16.50 -20.91 13.53
C LEU A 246 16.49 -20.37 12.10
N ARG A 247 15.72 -19.30 11.85
CA ARG A 247 15.66 -18.57 10.57
C ARG A 247 15.96 -17.09 10.85
N THR A 248 17.10 -16.61 10.37
CA THR A 248 17.61 -15.28 10.67
C THR A 248 17.42 -14.32 9.50
N LYS A 249 16.84 -13.16 9.78
CA LYS A 249 16.82 -11.98 8.90
C LYS A 249 17.83 -10.97 9.38
N VAL A 250 18.66 -10.45 8.47
CA VAL A 250 19.62 -9.39 8.77
C VAL A 250 19.15 -8.10 8.10
N ILE A 251 19.07 -7.02 8.89
CA ILE A 251 18.65 -5.69 8.43
C ILE A 251 19.80 -4.71 8.67
N MET A 252 20.24 -4.03 7.63
CA MET A 252 21.26 -3.00 7.71
C MET A 252 20.60 -1.62 7.84
N ARG A 253 20.97 -0.86 8.89
CA ARG A 253 20.48 0.50 9.15
C ARG A 253 21.66 1.45 9.30
N ASN A 254 22.27 1.78 8.17
CA ASN A 254 23.43 2.68 8.12
C ASN A 254 23.10 4.15 8.49
N ASP A 255 21.86 4.43 8.81
CA ASP A 255 21.30 5.73 9.20
C ASP A 255 20.99 5.82 10.71
N VAL A 256 21.07 4.69 11.45
CA VAL A 256 20.70 4.60 12.87
C VAL A 256 21.89 4.23 13.72
N ALA A 257 22.20 5.08 14.70
CA ALA A 257 23.26 4.85 15.71
C ALA A 257 22.69 4.46 17.09
N ASP A 258 21.43 4.82 17.34
CA ASP A 258 20.78 4.64 18.64
C ASP A 258 20.37 3.18 18.88
N PRO A 259 20.88 2.50 19.93
CA PRO A 259 20.57 1.10 20.22
C PRO A 259 19.08 0.85 20.49
N ASP A 260 18.37 1.78 21.13
CA ASP A 260 16.96 1.61 21.47
C ASP A 260 16.11 1.64 20.20
N THR A 261 16.45 2.51 19.25
CA THR A 261 15.81 2.54 17.93
C THR A 261 16.09 1.26 17.14
N LEU A 262 17.30 0.72 17.17
CA LEU A 262 17.62 -0.55 16.52
C LEU A 262 16.84 -1.71 17.14
N GLN A 263 16.71 -1.72 18.48
CA GLN A 263 15.93 -2.75 19.17
C GLN A 263 14.45 -2.69 18.80
N ALA A 264 13.86 -1.49 18.75
CA ALA A 264 12.48 -1.31 18.32
C ALA A 264 12.26 -1.83 16.87
N ILE A 265 13.22 -1.59 15.97
CA ILE A 265 13.16 -2.11 14.60
C ILE A 265 13.22 -3.65 14.59
N ALA A 266 14.08 -4.24 15.42
CA ALA A 266 14.20 -5.70 15.50
C ALA A 266 12.91 -6.35 16.03
N ASP A 267 12.32 -5.78 17.07
CA ASP A 267 11.09 -6.26 17.69
C ASP A 267 9.90 -6.11 16.74
N ASP A 268 9.74 -4.97 16.08
CA ASP A 268 8.71 -4.70 15.08
C ASP A 268 8.78 -5.69 13.89
N GLU A 269 9.99 -5.96 13.41
CA GLU A 269 10.17 -6.89 12.30
C GLU A 269 9.91 -8.34 12.71
N LEU A 270 10.32 -8.71 13.93
CA LEU A 270 10.06 -10.05 14.46
C LEU A 270 8.56 -10.33 14.52
N VAL A 271 7.75 -9.43 15.08
CA VAL A 271 6.29 -9.58 15.19
C VAL A 271 5.63 -9.82 13.83
N ARG A 272 6.20 -9.26 12.75
CA ARG A 272 5.67 -9.43 11.40
C ARG A 272 6.08 -10.70 10.70
N SER A 273 7.17 -11.32 11.13
CA SER A 273 7.81 -12.40 10.36
C SER A 273 8.06 -13.68 11.13
N ASP A 274 7.67 -13.77 12.41
CA ASP A 274 8.08 -14.84 13.32
C ASP A 274 7.35 -16.18 13.16
N TRP A 275 6.25 -16.19 12.40
CA TRP A 275 5.47 -17.38 12.06
C TRP A 275 5.21 -17.48 10.57
N PRO A 276 5.11 -18.70 9.99
CA PRO A 276 4.57 -18.86 8.65
C PRO A 276 3.13 -18.36 8.64
N GLN A 277 2.82 -17.42 7.76
CA GLN A 277 1.49 -16.88 7.59
C GLN A 277 0.86 -17.47 6.34
N MET A 278 -0.36 -17.99 6.46
CA MET A 278 -1.14 -18.37 5.29
C MET A 278 -1.48 -17.13 4.48
N ARG A 279 -1.28 -17.20 3.17
CA ARG A 279 -1.83 -16.27 2.20
C ARG A 279 -2.84 -16.97 1.31
N ALA A 280 -3.81 -16.22 0.84
CA ALA A 280 -4.75 -16.72 -0.14
C ALA A 280 -5.02 -15.69 -1.21
N THR A 281 -5.26 -16.21 -2.42
CA THR A 281 -5.86 -15.46 -3.52
C THR A 281 -7.28 -15.98 -3.69
N LEU A 282 -8.24 -15.06 -3.67
CA LEU A 282 -9.68 -15.36 -3.73
C LEU A 282 -10.28 -14.70 -4.96
N ASP A 283 -10.94 -15.48 -5.82
CA ASP A 283 -11.85 -14.93 -6.81
C ASP A 283 -13.21 -14.73 -6.15
N VAL A 284 -13.69 -13.49 -6.10
CA VAL A 284 -14.91 -13.14 -5.38
C VAL A 284 -15.96 -12.49 -6.29
N ILE A 285 -17.22 -12.70 -5.93
CA ILE A 285 -18.37 -12.04 -6.53
C ILE A 285 -19.09 -11.16 -5.51
N SER A 286 -19.74 -10.09 -5.97
CA SER A 286 -20.54 -9.22 -5.10
C SER A 286 -21.85 -9.90 -4.70
N ALA A 287 -21.80 -10.67 -3.62
CA ALA A 287 -22.96 -11.39 -3.09
C ALA A 287 -22.90 -11.45 -1.55
N PRO A 288 -24.07 -11.56 -0.87
CA PRO A 288 -24.07 -11.82 0.56
C PRO A 288 -23.26 -13.08 0.91
N PRO A 289 -22.52 -13.11 2.03
CA PRO A 289 -22.50 -12.09 3.09
C PRO A 289 -21.45 -10.96 2.93
N ALA A 290 -20.82 -10.81 1.77
CA ALA A 290 -19.79 -9.80 1.52
C ALA A 290 -19.97 -9.09 0.17
N PRO A 291 -20.96 -8.20 -0.01
CA PRO A 291 -21.03 -7.30 -1.16
C PRO A 291 -19.76 -6.41 -1.24
N TYR A 292 -19.36 -6.01 -2.45
CA TYR A 292 -18.11 -5.27 -2.66
C TYR A 292 -17.98 -3.97 -1.86
N GLY A 293 -19.09 -3.27 -1.57
CA GLY A 293 -19.09 -2.03 -0.80
C GLY A 293 -18.95 -2.21 0.71
N ASP A 294 -19.08 -3.42 1.23
CA ASP A 294 -19.08 -3.67 2.67
C ASP A 294 -17.67 -3.77 3.26
N TYR A 295 -16.66 -4.00 2.44
CA TYR A 295 -15.27 -4.18 2.86
C TYR A 295 -14.29 -3.45 1.94
N ASP A 296 -13.07 -3.21 2.44
CA ASP A 296 -12.00 -2.55 1.69
C ASP A 296 -10.63 -3.16 2.02
N VAL A 297 -9.61 -2.73 1.29
CA VAL A 297 -8.22 -3.10 1.54
C VAL A 297 -7.82 -2.64 2.95
N GLY A 298 -7.18 -3.53 3.69
CA GLY A 298 -6.82 -3.34 5.10
C GLY A 298 -7.82 -3.90 6.09
N ASP A 299 -9.09 -4.12 5.69
CA ASP A 299 -10.10 -4.68 6.58
C ASP A 299 -9.79 -6.14 6.95
N ILE A 300 -10.17 -6.52 8.17
CA ILE A 300 -10.11 -7.90 8.65
C ILE A 300 -11.50 -8.50 8.53
N VAL A 301 -11.58 -9.64 7.85
CA VAL A 301 -12.81 -10.37 7.55
C VAL A 301 -12.65 -11.84 7.93
N THR A 302 -13.74 -12.60 7.99
CA THR A 302 -13.68 -14.05 8.15
C THR A 302 -13.55 -14.73 6.79
N LEU A 303 -12.61 -15.68 6.67
CA LEU A 303 -12.50 -16.57 5.51
C LEU A 303 -12.92 -17.98 5.91
N GLU A 304 -13.81 -18.57 5.13
CA GLU A 304 -14.18 -19.99 5.17
C GLU A 304 -13.84 -20.60 3.80
N ALA A 305 -12.58 -21.04 3.66
CA ALA A 305 -12.08 -21.71 2.48
C ALA A 305 -12.19 -23.23 2.67
N LEU A 306 -13.31 -23.80 2.22
CA LEU A 306 -13.54 -25.23 2.28
C LEU A 306 -12.97 -25.90 1.04
N GLN A 307 -12.14 -26.92 1.23
CA GLN A 307 -11.60 -27.77 0.15
C GLN A 307 -12.10 -29.21 0.33
N ASP A 308 -11.98 -30.01 -0.72
CA ASP A 308 -12.38 -31.42 -0.72
C ASP A 308 -11.68 -32.24 0.37
N HIS A 309 -10.50 -31.79 0.81
CA HIS A 309 -9.77 -32.38 1.93
C HIS A 309 -9.80 -31.39 3.11
N GLU A 310 -10.37 -31.83 4.22
CA GLU A 310 -10.53 -31.05 5.44
C GLU A 310 -9.20 -30.47 5.98
N GLU A 311 -8.09 -31.25 5.83
CA GLU A 311 -6.74 -30.84 6.24
C GLU A 311 -6.21 -29.60 5.48
N TRP A 312 -6.74 -29.32 4.30
CA TRP A 312 -6.36 -28.15 3.47
C TRP A 312 -7.40 -27.03 3.52
N SER A 313 -8.43 -27.20 4.35
CA SER A 313 -9.45 -26.15 4.56
C SER A 313 -8.94 -25.14 5.56
N PHE A 314 -9.28 -23.87 5.32
CA PHE A 314 -8.98 -22.76 6.24
C PHE A 314 -10.26 -22.14 6.74
N ARG A 315 -10.33 -21.87 8.04
CA ARG A 315 -11.39 -21.08 8.65
C ARG A 315 -10.81 -20.18 9.74
N GLY A 316 -10.83 -18.89 9.48
CA GLY A 316 -10.26 -17.94 10.43
C GLY A 316 -10.30 -16.49 9.94
N PRO A 317 -9.80 -15.56 10.75
CA PRO A 317 -9.68 -14.18 10.37
C PRO A 317 -8.55 -14.01 9.35
N VAL A 318 -8.84 -13.21 8.32
CA VAL A 318 -7.86 -12.80 7.33
C VAL A 318 -7.93 -11.30 7.11
N ARG A 319 -6.81 -10.70 6.76
CA ARG A 319 -6.72 -9.30 6.37
C ARG A 319 -6.63 -9.18 4.86
N ILE A 320 -7.39 -8.27 4.29
CA ILE A 320 -7.36 -7.97 2.85
C ILE A 320 -6.13 -7.09 2.56
N LEU A 321 -5.18 -7.63 1.80
CA LEU A 321 -3.94 -6.93 1.43
C LEU A 321 -4.08 -6.18 0.12
N ALA A 322 -4.81 -6.76 -0.83
CA ALA A 322 -5.06 -6.16 -2.13
C ALA A 322 -6.44 -6.55 -2.64
N ARG A 323 -6.97 -5.69 -3.49
CA ARG A 323 -8.15 -5.92 -4.30
C ARG A 323 -7.80 -5.58 -5.74
N GLU A 324 -8.06 -6.48 -6.66
CA GLU A 324 -7.98 -6.24 -8.08
C GLU A 324 -9.36 -6.42 -8.70
N TRP A 325 -9.78 -5.43 -9.46
CA TRP A 325 -10.96 -5.51 -10.31
C TRP A 325 -10.54 -5.52 -11.78
N THR A 326 -11.21 -6.33 -12.58
CA THR A 326 -10.95 -6.48 -14.01
C THR A 326 -12.18 -6.13 -14.84
N ALA A 327 -11.99 -5.89 -16.13
CA ALA A 327 -13.03 -5.52 -17.08
C ALA A 327 -14.17 -6.58 -17.20
N ASP A 328 -13.88 -7.83 -16.85
CA ASP A 328 -14.84 -8.94 -16.86
C ASP A 328 -15.75 -8.96 -15.60
N ASP A 329 -15.73 -7.88 -14.83
CA ASP A 329 -16.46 -7.72 -13.55
C ASP A 329 -16.09 -8.79 -12.50
N THR A 330 -14.86 -9.31 -12.58
CA THR A 330 -14.29 -10.18 -11.58
C THR A 330 -13.49 -9.36 -10.57
N CYS A 331 -13.52 -9.80 -9.33
CA CYS A 331 -12.71 -9.19 -8.28
C CYS A 331 -11.83 -10.27 -7.65
N VAL A 332 -10.54 -9.99 -7.60
CA VAL A 332 -9.55 -10.86 -6.96
C VAL A 332 -9.08 -10.19 -5.68
N LEU A 333 -9.09 -10.92 -4.58
CA LEU A 333 -8.55 -10.47 -3.31
C LEU A 333 -7.27 -11.23 -2.98
N GLU A 334 -6.24 -10.50 -2.57
CA GLU A 334 -5.09 -11.09 -1.86
C GLU A 334 -5.35 -10.91 -0.36
N VAL A 335 -5.31 -11.98 0.39
CA VAL A 335 -5.51 -11.94 1.84
C VAL A 335 -4.38 -12.67 2.56
N ALA A 336 -4.14 -12.27 3.81
CA ALA A 336 -3.23 -12.99 4.72
C ALA A 336 -3.95 -13.34 6.01
N GLU A 337 -3.58 -14.45 6.61
CA GLU A 337 -4.03 -14.82 7.95
C GLU A 337 -3.78 -13.68 8.93
N TRP A 338 -4.78 -13.42 9.76
CA TRP A 338 -4.69 -12.43 10.80
C TRP A 338 -4.52 -13.11 12.16
N LEU A 339 -3.40 -12.85 12.81
CA LEU A 339 -3.12 -13.29 14.18
C LEU A 339 -3.36 -12.10 15.12
N ASP A 340 -4.28 -12.28 16.09
CA ASP A 340 -4.63 -11.25 17.10
C ASP A 340 -3.48 -10.93 18.05
#